data_63fbb070deebc9b4ac7fbf2fec502484
#
_entry.id   63fbb070deebc9b4ac7fbf2fec502484
#
_cell.length_a   1.000
_cell.length_b   1.000
_cell.length_c   1.000
_cell.angle_alpha   90.00
_cell.angle_beta   90.00
_cell.angle_gamma   90.00
#
_symmetry.space_group_name_H-M   'P 1'
#
loop_
_entity.id
_entity.type
_entity.pdbx_description
1 polymer ?
#
loop_
_entity_poly.entity_id
_entity_poly.type
_entity_poly.pdbx_seq_one_letter_code
_entity_poly.pdbx_strand_id
1 'polypeptide(L)'
;MLSQLNISATTPLGATIVPGGATFRVFAPRASAVYLNGVFAGTTYNAQSQDRLLSKDANGFWAGFQAGAGDGDQYRFWVDGPSPNGTQGYKRDPYARELVSTKDNPFPNCFCILRPSNSYPWYDGGFQTPDFSDMAIYQAHIGTYSINTSGVSSNFLDVA
;
A
#
# COMPACT_ATOMS: atom_id res chain seq x y z
N MET A 1 7.71 -3.23 19.81
CA MET A 1 7.94 -3.29 18.35
C MET A 1 7.14 -4.45 17.78
N LEU A 2 6.66 -4.30 16.56
CA LEU A 2 6.01 -5.39 15.83
C LEU A 2 6.94 -6.60 15.69
N SER A 3 6.34 -7.79 15.64
CA SER A 3 7.07 -9.05 15.43
C SER A 3 7.93 -9.00 14.16
N GLN A 4 9.06 -9.66 14.19
CA GLN A 4 9.95 -9.85 13.03
C GLN A 4 9.78 -11.24 12.39
N LEU A 5 8.75 -11.97 12.78
CA LEU A 5 8.38 -13.23 12.14
C LEU A 5 8.13 -12.98 10.65
N ASN A 6 8.65 -13.85 9.78
CA ASN A 6 8.55 -13.74 8.33
C ASN A 6 9.22 -12.49 7.71
N ILE A 7 10.02 -11.74 8.46
CA ILE A 7 10.81 -10.61 7.95
C ILE A 7 12.23 -11.06 7.60
N SER A 8 12.66 -10.70 6.41
CA SER A 8 14.03 -10.94 5.90
C SER A 8 14.47 -9.80 4.99
N ALA A 9 15.72 -9.84 4.54
CA ALA A 9 16.24 -8.87 3.57
C ALA A 9 15.48 -8.89 2.23
N THR A 10 14.85 -10.02 1.90
CA THR A 10 14.08 -10.22 0.65
C THR A 10 12.57 -10.04 0.83
N THR A 11 12.09 -9.68 2.03
CA THR A 11 10.67 -9.35 2.24
C THR A 11 10.24 -8.27 1.25
N PRO A 12 9.17 -8.46 0.46
CA PRO A 12 8.72 -7.47 -0.52
C PRO A 12 8.36 -6.13 0.14
N LEU A 13 8.52 -5.05 -0.60
CA LEU A 13 7.98 -3.75 -0.20
C LEU A 13 6.45 -3.77 -0.27
N GLY A 14 5.83 -2.96 0.60
CA GLY A 14 4.39 -2.95 0.74
C GLY A 14 3.91 -3.96 1.77
N ALA A 15 2.64 -4.31 1.66
CA ALA A 15 1.98 -5.33 2.47
C ALA A 15 1.86 -6.65 1.71
N THR A 16 2.25 -7.75 2.35
CA THR A 16 2.20 -9.09 1.75
C THR A 16 1.59 -10.07 2.74
N ILE A 17 0.50 -10.73 2.30
CA ILE A 17 -0.15 -11.79 3.08
C ILE A 17 0.75 -13.03 3.07
N VAL A 18 0.99 -13.57 4.25
CA VAL A 18 1.78 -14.78 4.49
C VAL A 18 1.06 -15.67 5.52
N PRO A 19 1.44 -16.92 5.69
CA PRO A 19 0.83 -17.78 6.70
C PRO A 19 0.81 -17.13 8.09
N GLY A 20 -0.38 -17.04 8.68
CA GLY A 20 -0.60 -16.49 10.02
C GLY A 20 -0.72 -14.96 10.10
N GLY A 21 -0.65 -14.22 8.99
CA GLY A 21 -0.79 -12.76 9.02
C GLY A 21 -0.28 -12.06 7.77
N ALA A 22 0.31 -10.90 7.94
CA ALA A 22 0.92 -10.14 6.85
C ALA A 22 2.22 -9.46 7.29
N THR A 23 3.16 -9.37 6.35
CA THR A 23 4.36 -8.54 6.48
C THR A 23 4.13 -7.17 5.89
N PHE A 24 4.75 -6.17 6.48
CA PHE A 24 4.70 -4.78 6.04
C PHE A 24 6.13 -4.27 5.94
N ARG A 25 6.50 -3.68 4.80
CA ARG A 25 7.83 -3.13 4.59
C ARG A 25 7.78 -1.84 3.79
N VAL A 26 8.44 -0.80 4.28
CA VAL A 26 8.48 0.52 3.65
C VAL A 26 9.87 1.12 3.72
N PHE A 27 10.26 1.83 2.67
CA PHE A 27 11.53 2.56 2.62
C PHE A 27 11.33 3.98 3.17
N ALA A 28 11.93 4.26 4.32
CA ALA A 28 11.88 5.57 4.96
C ALA A 28 13.19 5.86 5.71
N PRO A 29 14.31 6.04 4.99
CA PRO A 29 15.66 6.07 5.57
C PRO A 29 15.86 7.24 6.53
N ARG A 30 15.14 8.35 6.32
CA ARG A 30 15.24 9.56 7.15
C ARG A 30 14.22 9.62 8.29
N ALA A 31 13.27 8.68 8.35
CA ALA A 31 12.31 8.61 9.44
C ALA A 31 13.01 8.23 10.76
N SER A 32 12.56 8.85 11.85
CA SER A 32 12.97 8.52 13.22
C SER A 32 12.12 7.39 13.81
N ALA A 33 10.85 7.25 13.36
CA ALA A 33 9.97 6.15 13.70
C ALA A 33 8.92 5.92 12.59
N VAL A 34 8.50 4.67 12.43
CA VAL A 34 7.38 4.28 11.55
C VAL A 34 6.49 3.30 12.28
N TYR A 35 5.21 3.63 12.41
CA TYR A 35 4.22 2.81 13.10
C TYR A 35 3.19 2.27 12.10
N LEU A 36 2.84 1.02 12.26
CA LEU A 36 1.76 0.39 11.50
C LEU A 36 0.43 0.63 12.21
N ASN A 37 -0.44 1.42 11.58
CA ASN A 37 -1.81 1.66 12.03
C ASN A 37 -2.81 1.01 11.07
N GLY A 38 -3.97 0.62 11.57
CA GLY A 38 -4.98 -0.02 10.74
C GLY A 38 -6.08 -0.71 11.50
N VAL A 39 -6.87 -1.49 10.79
CA VAL A 39 -7.88 -2.41 11.34
C VAL A 39 -7.50 -3.81 10.90
N PHE A 40 -7.09 -4.65 11.84
CA PHE A 40 -6.64 -6.01 11.59
C PHE A 40 -7.52 -6.99 12.37
N ALA A 41 -8.11 -7.94 11.66
CA ALA A 41 -9.05 -8.90 12.23
C ALA A 41 -10.12 -8.23 13.12
N GLY A 42 -10.65 -7.09 12.66
CA GLY A 42 -11.67 -6.31 13.38
C GLY A 42 -11.14 -5.43 14.52
N THR A 43 -9.87 -5.49 14.87
CA THR A 43 -9.27 -4.64 15.92
C THR A 43 -8.62 -3.40 15.33
N THR A 44 -8.98 -2.24 15.87
CA THR A 44 -8.43 -0.95 15.43
C THR A 44 -7.15 -0.60 16.18
N TYR A 45 -6.11 -0.22 15.43
CA TYR A 45 -4.83 0.26 15.93
C TYR A 45 -4.56 1.63 15.32
N ASN A 46 -4.60 2.69 16.14
CA ASN A 46 -4.43 4.08 15.70
C ASN A 46 -3.45 4.89 16.57
N ALA A 47 -2.75 4.22 17.49
CA ALA A 47 -1.77 4.84 18.36
C ALA A 47 -0.34 4.65 17.86
N GLN A 48 0.55 5.60 18.21
CA GLN A 48 1.99 5.50 18.01
C GLN A 48 2.65 4.82 19.23
N SER A 49 2.23 3.60 19.47
CA SER A 49 2.68 2.80 20.62
C SER A 49 3.82 1.85 20.24
N GLN A 50 4.59 1.42 21.23
CA GLN A 50 5.77 0.58 21.01
C GLN A 50 5.45 -0.75 20.32
N ASP A 51 4.26 -1.29 20.54
CA ASP A 51 3.79 -2.53 19.90
C ASP A 51 3.40 -2.34 18.42
N ARG A 52 3.26 -1.09 17.95
CA ARG A 52 2.99 -0.73 16.56
C ARG A 52 4.23 -0.30 15.79
N LEU A 53 5.36 -0.07 16.50
CA LEU A 53 6.60 0.38 15.91
C LEU A 53 7.22 -0.72 15.04
N LEU A 54 7.52 -0.41 13.78
CA LEU A 54 8.30 -1.23 12.87
C LEU A 54 9.79 -1.21 13.26
N SER A 55 10.53 -2.23 12.84
CA SER A 55 11.99 -2.28 13.02
C SER A 55 12.69 -1.72 11.80
N LYS A 56 13.68 -0.85 12.02
CA LYS A 56 14.52 -0.27 10.95
C LYS A 56 15.76 -1.12 10.74
N ASP A 57 16.05 -1.44 9.47
CA ASP A 57 17.32 -2.05 9.09
C ASP A 57 18.41 -1.01 8.78
N ALA A 58 19.64 -1.45 8.56
CA ALA A 58 20.79 -0.59 8.25
C ALA A 58 20.66 0.16 6.91
N ASN A 59 19.79 -0.31 6.01
CA ASN A 59 19.57 0.26 4.69
C ASN A 59 18.39 1.25 4.66
N GLY A 60 17.73 1.47 5.81
CA GLY A 60 16.63 2.44 5.95
C GLY A 60 15.25 1.88 5.63
N PHE A 61 15.10 0.57 5.51
CA PHE A 61 13.81 -0.07 5.43
C PHE A 61 13.23 -0.33 6.83
N TRP A 62 11.95 -0.06 6.96
CA TRP A 62 11.18 -0.36 8.15
C TRP A 62 10.27 -1.54 7.88
N ALA A 63 10.29 -2.56 8.73
CA ALA A 63 9.51 -3.76 8.53
C ALA A 63 8.93 -4.32 9.82
N GLY A 64 7.84 -5.09 9.68
CA GLY A 64 7.21 -5.82 10.76
C GLY A 64 6.14 -6.78 10.27
N PHE A 65 5.80 -7.73 11.12
CA PHE A 65 4.76 -8.74 10.89
C PHE A 65 3.58 -8.49 11.84
N GLN A 66 2.37 -8.40 11.27
CA GLN A 66 1.11 -8.33 12.01
C GLN A 66 0.40 -9.67 11.93
N ALA A 67 0.33 -10.37 13.06
CA ALA A 67 -0.43 -11.61 13.16
C ALA A 67 -1.94 -11.38 12.94
N GLY A 68 -2.59 -12.31 12.26
CA GLY A 68 -4.03 -12.28 11.98
C GLY A 68 -4.44 -11.28 10.88
N ALA A 69 -3.52 -10.47 10.35
CA ALA A 69 -3.83 -9.58 9.23
C ALA A 69 -4.10 -10.37 7.95
N GLY A 70 -5.14 -9.98 7.21
CA GLY A 70 -5.59 -10.71 6.03
C GLY A 70 -6.24 -9.83 4.96
N ASP A 71 -6.79 -10.48 3.94
CA ASP A 71 -7.47 -9.82 2.84
C ASP A 71 -8.61 -8.92 3.33
N GLY A 72 -8.67 -7.71 2.82
CA GLY A 72 -9.67 -6.70 3.19
C GLY A 72 -9.30 -5.83 4.39
N ASP A 73 -8.30 -6.21 5.17
CA ASP A 73 -7.86 -5.37 6.30
C ASP A 73 -7.30 -4.04 5.81
N GLN A 74 -7.54 -2.99 6.60
CA GLN A 74 -7.14 -1.62 6.28
C GLN A 74 -5.87 -1.27 7.03
N TYR A 75 -4.92 -0.61 6.36
CA TYR A 75 -3.67 -0.17 6.98
C TYR A 75 -3.15 1.15 6.41
N ARG A 76 -2.28 1.79 7.16
CA ARG A 76 -1.45 2.91 6.75
C ARG A 76 -0.28 3.05 7.72
N PHE A 77 0.71 3.86 7.36
CA PHE A 77 1.84 4.15 8.23
C PHE A 77 1.66 5.51 8.90
N TRP A 78 2.01 5.60 10.18
CA TRP A 78 2.35 6.87 10.80
C TRP A 78 3.86 7.01 10.74
N VAL A 79 4.35 8.10 10.20
CA VAL A 79 5.78 8.34 10.01
C VAL A 79 6.19 9.57 10.80
N ASP A 80 7.15 9.43 11.68
CA ASP A 80 7.85 10.54 12.31
C ASP A 80 9.05 10.91 11.44
N GLY A 81 9.09 12.17 11.00
CA GLY A 81 10.18 12.70 10.21
C GLY A 81 11.47 12.89 11.03
N PRO A 82 12.55 13.35 10.40
CA PRO A 82 13.80 13.59 11.10
C PRO A 82 13.65 14.71 12.14
N SER A 83 14.05 14.42 13.38
CA SER A 83 14.12 15.41 14.46
C SER A 83 15.21 16.47 14.15
N PRO A 84 15.04 17.76 14.55
CA PRO A 84 13.92 18.34 15.32
C PRO A 84 12.78 18.91 14.48
N ASN A 85 12.94 19.03 13.15
CA ASN A 85 12.02 19.79 12.28
C ASN A 85 11.26 18.90 11.28
N GLY A 86 11.27 17.58 11.47
CA GLY A 86 10.58 16.64 10.61
C GLY A 86 9.05 16.71 10.76
N THR A 87 8.36 16.64 9.65
CA THR A 87 6.91 16.49 9.67
C THR A 87 6.53 15.07 10.08
N GLN A 88 5.50 14.94 10.90
CA GLN A 88 4.91 13.65 11.27
C GLN A 88 3.50 13.54 10.72
N GLY A 89 3.03 12.35 10.52
CA GLY A 89 1.66 12.11 10.09
C GLY A 89 1.44 10.81 9.35
N TYR A 90 0.18 10.59 9.01
CA TYR A 90 -0.21 9.44 8.24
C TYR A 90 0.33 9.48 6.81
N LYS A 91 0.80 8.34 6.36
CA LYS A 91 1.25 8.08 4.99
C LYS A 91 0.63 6.77 4.53
N ARG A 92 0.12 6.78 3.29
CA ARG A 92 -0.26 5.55 2.61
C ARG A 92 0.99 4.80 2.15
N ASP A 93 0.82 3.53 1.91
CA ASP A 93 1.86 2.69 1.32
C ASP A 93 1.98 2.98 -0.18
N PRO A 94 3.17 3.34 -0.68
CA PRO A 94 3.39 3.51 -2.12
C PRO A 94 3.17 2.23 -2.94
N TYR A 95 3.23 1.07 -2.29
CA TYR A 95 3.05 -0.26 -2.91
C TYR A 95 1.66 -0.84 -2.65
N ALA A 96 0.72 -0.06 -2.12
CA ALA A 96 -0.64 -0.52 -1.92
C ALA A 96 -1.31 -0.88 -3.24
N ARG A 97 -1.97 -2.04 -3.27
CA ARG A 97 -2.74 -2.51 -4.44
C ARG A 97 -4.11 -1.87 -4.53
N GLU A 98 -4.64 -1.44 -3.40
CA GLU A 98 -5.96 -0.81 -3.32
C GLU A 98 -5.96 0.27 -2.24
N LEU A 99 -6.70 1.34 -2.49
CA LEU A 99 -6.87 2.46 -1.57
C LEU A 99 -8.36 2.66 -1.29
N VAL A 100 -8.68 3.05 -0.06
CA VAL A 100 -10.01 3.54 0.31
C VAL A 100 -9.93 4.95 0.87
N SER A 101 -10.57 5.89 0.17
CA SER A 101 -10.71 7.26 0.63
C SER A 101 -12.12 7.44 1.21
N THR A 102 -12.19 8.00 2.39
CA THR A 102 -13.45 8.34 3.05
C THR A 102 -13.47 9.82 3.39
N LYS A 103 -14.64 10.33 3.79
CA LYS A 103 -14.77 11.73 4.23
C LYS A 103 -13.81 12.06 5.38
N ASP A 104 -13.61 11.12 6.32
CA ASP A 104 -12.77 11.32 7.51
C ASP A 104 -11.29 10.98 7.24
N ASN A 105 -11.02 10.22 6.19
CA ASN A 105 -9.67 9.83 5.76
C ASN A 105 -9.53 10.05 4.24
N PRO A 106 -9.50 11.31 3.79
CA PRO A 106 -9.42 11.63 2.37
C PRO A 106 -8.00 11.36 1.83
N PHE A 107 -7.90 11.23 0.51
CA PHE A 107 -6.62 11.28 -0.17
C PHE A 107 -5.84 12.58 0.18
N PRO A 108 -4.53 12.56 0.43
CA PRO A 108 -3.60 11.45 0.22
C PRO A 108 -3.38 10.54 1.45
N ASN A 109 -4.02 10.78 2.58
CA ASN A 109 -3.80 10.09 3.86
C ASN A 109 -4.78 8.94 4.11
N CYS A 110 -5.48 8.49 3.04
CA CYS A 110 -6.44 7.40 3.10
C CYS A 110 -5.79 6.05 3.49
N PHE A 111 -6.63 5.10 3.83
CA PHE A 111 -6.17 3.75 4.10
C PHE A 111 -5.81 2.99 2.81
N CYS A 112 -4.87 2.08 2.96
CA CYS A 112 -4.56 1.03 2.01
C CYS A 112 -5.34 -0.24 2.41
N ILE A 113 -5.77 -1.02 1.42
CA ILE A 113 -6.40 -2.31 1.64
C ILE A 113 -5.38 -3.42 1.39
N LEU A 114 -5.29 -4.33 2.35
CA LEU A 114 -4.46 -5.52 2.20
C LEU A 114 -5.12 -6.47 1.20
N ARG A 115 -4.39 -6.82 0.13
CA ARG A 115 -4.85 -7.72 -0.93
C ARG A 115 -3.80 -8.78 -1.25
N PRO A 116 -4.22 -9.99 -1.60
CA PRO A 116 -3.32 -11.01 -2.13
C PRO A 116 -2.56 -10.51 -3.38
N SER A 117 -1.34 -11.00 -3.58
CA SER A 117 -0.51 -10.59 -4.72
C SER A 117 -1.10 -10.92 -6.09
N ASN A 118 -1.93 -11.95 -6.18
CA ASN A 118 -2.54 -12.43 -7.42
C ASN A 118 -4.06 -12.32 -7.39
N SER A 119 -4.62 -11.26 -6.79
CA SER A 119 -6.06 -11.08 -6.66
C SER A 119 -6.76 -10.64 -7.95
N TYR A 120 -6.01 -10.10 -8.92
CA TYR A 120 -6.61 -9.67 -10.19
C TYR A 120 -6.56 -10.81 -11.22
N PRO A 121 -7.72 -11.21 -11.79
CA PRO A 121 -7.77 -12.24 -12.83
C PRO A 121 -7.37 -11.62 -14.18
N TRP A 122 -6.09 -11.75 -14.53
CA TRP A 122 -5.60 -11.35 -15.85
C TRP A 122 -6.13 -12.31 -16.93
N TYR A 123 -6.71 -11.75 -17.99
CA TYR A 123 -7.23 -12.50 -19.13
C TYR A 123 -6.32 -12.36 -20.38
N ASP A 124 -5.06 -12.02 -20.17
CA ASP A 124 -4.04 -11.77 -21.20
C ASP A 124 -3.19 -13.00 -21.52
N GLY A 125 -3.69 -14.20 -21.16
CA GLY A 125 -2.99 -15.47 -21.42
C GLY A 125 -2.67 -15.65 -22.90
N GLY A 126 -1.36 -15.72 -23.21
CA GLY A 126 -0.87 -15.85 -24.58
C GLY A 126 -0.54 -14.53 -25.29
N PHE A 127 -0.82 -13.37 -24.67
CA PHE A 127 -0.38 -12.08 -25.23
C PHE A 127 1.16 -12.01 -25.19
N GLN A 128 1.74 -11.66 -26.33
CA GLN A 128 3.18 -11.35 -26.45
C GLN A 128 3.33 -9.90 -26.94
N THR A 129 4.14 -9.12 -26.25
CA THR A 129 4.46 -7.76 -26.69
C THR A 129 5.13 -7.82 -28.06
N PRO A 130 4.59 -7.12 -29.09
CA PRO A 130 5.23 -7.08 -30.39
C PRO A 130 6.57 -6.35 -30.35
N ASP A 131 7.37 -6.50 -31.42
CA ASP A 131 8.57 -5.71 -31.58
C ASP A 131 8.23 -4.22 -31.63
N PHE A 132 9.16 -3.38 -31.21
CA PHE A 132 8.93 -1.94 -31.10
C PHE A 132 8.47 -1.31 -32.44
N SER A 133 8.97 -1.82 -33.57
CA SER A 133 8.60 -1.39 -34.93
C SER A 133 7.14 -1.67 -35.29
N ASP A 134 6.54 -2.68 -34.64
CA ASP A 134 5.19 -3.15 -34.91
C ASP A 134 4.18 -2.71 -33.82
N MET A 135 4.66 -1.90 -32.88
CA MET A 135 3.88 -1.45 -31.73
C MET A 135 3.08 -0.18 -32.08
N ALA A 136 1.78 -0.20 -31.83
CA ALA A 136 0.93 0.99 -31.77
C ALA A 136 0.74 1.42 -30.32
N ILE A 137 1.17 2.63 -29.97
CA ILE A 137 1.05 3.17 -28.62
C ILE A 137 -0.08 4.20 -28.58
N TYR A 138 -1.09 3.95 -27.78
CA TYR A 138 -2.17 4.90 -27.48
C TYR A 138 -2.03 5.39 -26.05
N GLN A 139 -1.77 6.67 -25.88
CA GLN A 139 -1.72 7.32 -24.56
C GLN A 139 -3.04 8.04 -24.29
N ALA A 140 -3.69 7.68 -23.20
CA ALA A 140 -4.93 8.31 -22.76
C ALA A 140 -4.90 8.59 -21.25
N HIS A 141 -5.56 9.67 -20.85
CA HIS A 141 -5.83 9.94 -19.44
C HIS A 141 -7.19 9.34 -19.09
N ILE A 142 -7.22 8.29 -18.27
CA ILE A 142 -8.43 7.53 -17.97
C ILE A 142 -9.57 8.41 -17.46
N GLY A 143 -9.31 9.32 -16.53
CA GLY A 143 -10.33 10.20 -15.97
C GLY A 143 -10.98 11.17 -16.97
N THR A 144 -10.40 11.37 -18.15
CA THR A 144 -10.92 12.23 -19.22
C THR A 144 -11.24 11.46 -20.51
N TYR A 145 -11.13 10.14 -20.49
CA TYR A 145 -11.43 9.28 -21.64
C TYR A 145 -12.88 9.40 -22.08
N SER A 146 -13.79 9.36 -21.13
CA SER A 146 -15.22 9.57 -21.34
C SER A 146 -15.79 10.32 -20.14
N ILE A 147 -16.83 11.12 -20.33
CA ILE A 147 -17.60 11.74 -19.26
C ILE A 147 -19.01 11.21 -19.39
N ASN A 148 -19.51 10.54 -18.36
CA ASN A 148 -20.90 10.08 -18.36
C ASN A 148 -21.86 11.26 -18.21
N THR A 149 -23.15 11.02 -18.43
CA THR A 149 -24.22 12.05 -18.36
C THR A 149 -24.35 12.70 -16.98
N SER A 150 -23.76 12.12 -15.95
CA SER A 150 -23.73 12.67 -14.57
C SER A 150 -22.47 13.50 -14.28
N GLY A 151 -21.59 13.71 -15.26
CA GLY A 151 -20.34 14.47 -15.10
C GLY A 151 -19.27 13.75 -14.28
N VAL A 152 -19.41 12.46 -14.07
CA VAL A 152 -18.42 11.64 -13.34
C VAL A 152 -17.30 11.23 -14.29
N SER A 153 -16.06 11.41 -13.85
CA SER A 153 -14.87 10.99 -14.60
C SER A 153 -14.86 9.47 -14.84
N SER A 154 -14.32 9.06 -15.98
CA SER A 154 -14.12 7.65 -16.30
C SER A 154 -13.18 6.95 -15.32
N ASN A 155 -13.33 5.66 -15.21
CA ASN A 155 -12.45 4.75 -14.49
C ASN A 155 -11.95 3.65 -15.42
N PHE A 156 -11.15 2.71 -14.94
CA PHE A 156 -10.58 1.65 -15.77
C PHE A 156 -11.63 0.71 -16.37
N LEU A 157 -12.79 0.52 -15.72
CA LEU A 157 -13.88 -0.31 -16.25
C LEU A 157 -14.59 0.36 -17.43
N ASP A 158 -14.53 1.68 -17.54
CA ASP A 158 -15.14 2.42 -18.65
C ASP A 158 -14.29 2.34 -19.93
N VAL A 159 -13.05 1.85 -19.83
CA VAL A 159 -12.05 1.79 -20.92
C VAL A 159 -11.73 0.33 -21.33
N ALA A 160 -12.09 -0.64 -20.47
CA ALA A 160 -11.78 -2.07 -20.64
C ALA A 160 -12.64 -2.78 -21.70
#